data_2519caef6bd93c960204f42170e3c0a4
#
_entry.id   2519caef6bd93c960204f42170e3c0a4
#
_cell.length_a   1.000
_cell.length_b   1.000
_cell.length_c   1.000
_cell.angle_alpha   90.00
_cell.angle_beta   90.00
_cell.angle_gamma   90.00
#
_symmetry.space_group_name_H-M   'P 1'
#
loop_
_entity.id
_entity.type
_entity.pdbx_description
1 polymer ?
#
loop_
_entity_poly.entity_id
_entity_poly.type
_entity_poly.pdbx_seq_one_letter_code
_entity_poly.pdbx_strand_id
1 'polypeptide(L)'
;EDMRFIHKFRGEVDAIMVGRNTIATDDPQLTNRYEVGRDPIRIIPTTSLDLDISAKVLSTPGQTIIVTADRARDHKMVEQIRAQGKEVLFAGAESVDFKRLFSMLEARGLKHIMVEGGGQLNWQVFDLDLVDEIILMQLPIIIGGADTATLSDGAGYRSIEMTKSFKLHSFEARKNYNFIHFKREFERDFQSAH
;
A
#
# COMPACT_ATOMS: atom_id res chain seq x y z
N GLU A 1 -16.42 14.61 6.52
CA GLU A 1 -15.90 15.40 5.39
C GLU A 1 -14.50 14.94 4.97
N ASP A 2 -13.67 14.51 5.90
CA ASP A 2 -12.25 14.22 5.64
C ASP A 2 -12.01 12.89 4.89
N MET A 3 -12.93 11.95 5.02
CA MET A 3 -12.85 10.65 4.30
C MET A 3 -13.05 10.78 2.78
N ARG A 4 -13.69 11.81 2.30
CA ARG A 4 -13.90 12.04 0.85
C ARG A 4 -12.58 12.19 0.09
N PHE A 5 -11.59 12.81 0.74
CA PHE A 5 -10.29 13.01 0.10
C PHE A 5 -9.58 11.67 -0.17
N ILE A 6 -9.56 10.76 0.81
CA ILE A 6 -8.99 9.42 0.62
C ILE A 6 -9.73 8.68 -0.50
N HIS A 7 -11.05 8.79 -0.53
CA HIS A 7 -11.85 8.15 -1.57
C HIS A 7 -11.63 8.74 -2.97
N LYS A 8 -11.30 10.04 -3.06
CA LYS A 8 -10.88 10.65 -4.32
C LYS A 8 -9.63 9.97 -4.87
N PHE A 9 -8.57 9.82 -4.05
CA PHE A 9 -7.37 9.10 -4.47
C PHE A 9 -7.64 7.64 -4.83
N ARG A 10 -8.51 6.95 -4.09
CA ARG A 10 -8.93 5.60 -4.44
C ARG A 10 -9.59 5.50 -5.81
N GLY A 11 -10.32 6.54 -6.23
CA GLY A 11 -10.92 6.62 -7.56
C GLY A 11 -9.94 6.92 -8.69
N GLU A 12 -8.76 7.46 -8.37
CA GLU A 12 -7.73 7.88 -9.34
C GLU A 12 -6.64 6.82 -9.55
N VAL A 13 -6.53 5.83 -8.67
CA VAL A 13 -5.49 4.79 -8.76
C VAL A 13 -6.00 3.49 -9.37
N ASP A 14 -5.09 2.70 -9.93
CA ASP A 14 -5.42 1.37 -10.48
C ASP A 14 -5.63 0.34 -9.38
N ALA A 15 -4.83 0.43 -8.32
CA ALA A 15 -4.86 -0.51 -7.21
C ALA A 15 -4.57 0.15 -5.87
N ILE A 16 -5.09 -0.49 -4.81
CA ILE A 16 -4.83 -0.14 -3.41
C ILE A 16 -4.17 -1.33 -2.72
N MET A 17 -3.07 -1.09 -2.02
CA MET A 17 -2.33 -2.12 -1.31
C MET A 17 -2.35 -1.85 0.20
N VAL A 18 -2.71 -2.87 0.98
CA VAL A 18 -2.67 -2.83 2.45
C VAL A 18 -2.08 -4.11 3.01
N GLY A 19 -1.39 -3.99 4.13
CA GLY A 19 -0.81 -5.14 4.81
C GLY A 19 -1.88 -6.03 5.49
N ARG A 20 -1.56 -7.32 5.65
CA ARG A 20 -2.41 -8.30 6.33
C ARG A 20 -2.87 -7.82 7.72
N ASN A 21 -1.98 -7.21 8.50
CA ASN A 21 -2.32 -6.73 9.85
C ASN A 21 -3.43 -5.68 9.82
N THR A 22 -3.43 -4.78 8.84
CA THR A 22 -4.50 -3.80 8.64
C THR A 22 -5.84 -4.48 8.33
N ILE A 23 -5.81 -5.56 7.52
CA ILE A 23 -7.03 -6.35 7.28
C ILE A 23 -7.53 -6.99 8.58
N ALA A 24 -6.64 -7.57 9.38
CA ALA A 24 -7.01 -8.25 10.64
C ALA A 24 -7.56 -7.28 11.70
N THR A 25 -7.05 -6.03 11.74
CA THR A 25 -7.43 -5.05 12.77
C THR A 25 -8.67 -4.25 12.38
N ASP A 26 -8.73 -3.77 11.14
CA ASP A 26 -9.72 -2.77 10.72
C ASP A 26 -10.81 -3.34 9.81
N ASP A 27 -10.61 -4.55 9.28
CA ASP A 27 -11.50 -5.21 8.31
C ASP A 27 -12.07 -4.24 7.25
N PRO A 28 -11.19 -3.50 6.53
CA PRO A 28 -11.62 -2.48 5.60
C PRO A 28 -12.20 -3.07 4.32
N GLN A 29 -13.13 -2.37 3.68
CA GLN A 29 -13.64 -2.75 2.36
C GLN A 29 -12.73 -2.34 1.20
N LEU A 30 -11.93 -1.28 1.38
CA LEU A 30 -11.03 -0.71 0.37
C LEU A 30 -11.75 -0.34 -0.94
N THR A 31 -12.95 0.18 -0.83
CA THR A 31 -13.78 0.63 -1.96
C THR A 31 -13.83 2.14 -2.06
N ASN A 32 -14.14 2.65 -3.23
CA ASN A 32 -14.46 4.05 -3.46
C ASN A 32 -15.97 4.26 -3.20
N ARG A 33 -16.33 4.91 -2.08
CA ARG A 33 -17.72 5.05 -1.65
C ARG A 33 -18.35 6.42 -1.89
N TYR A 34 -17.53 7.43 -2.13
CA TYR A 34 -17.99 8.83 -2.12
C TYR A 34 -17.72 9.58 -3.43
N GLU A 35 -16.95 9.01 -4.34
CA GLU A 35 -16.57 9.67 -5.59
C GLU A 35 -17.03 8.88 -6.80
N VAL A 36 -17.26 9.58 -7.90
CA VAL A 36 -17.53 8.95 -9.21
C VAL A 36 -16.24 8.30 -9.68
N GLY A 37 -16.27 6.99 -9.91
CA GLY A 37 -15.10 6.24 -10.35
C GLY A 37 -15.27 4.76 -10.12
N ARG A 38 -14.27 3.99 -10.55
CA ARG A 38 -14.21 2.55 -10.28
C ARG A 38 -13.58 2.28 -8.92
N ASP A 39 -13.92 1.14 -8.34
CA ASP A 39 -13.16 0.63 -7.20
C ASP A 39 -11.76 0.22 -7.65
N PRO A 40 -10.71 0.56 -6.90
CA PRO A 40 -9.37 0.08 -7.18
C PRO A 40 -9.27 -1.44 -6.95
N ILE A 41 -8.35 -2.10 -7.65
CA ILE A 41 -7.99 -3.48 -7.36
C ILE A 41 -7.34 -3.55 -5.98
N ARG A 42 -7.86 -4.40 -5.10
CA ARG A 42 -7.32 -4.60 -3.75
C ARG A 42 -6.16 -5.57 -3.79
N ILE A 43 -5.00 -5.18 -3.29
CA ILE A 43 -3.79 -6.00 -3.25
C ILE A 43 -3.40 -6.21 -1.78
N ILE A 44 -3.37 -7.46 -1.34
CA ILE A 44 -3.04 -7.82 0.04
C ILE A 44 -1.83 -8.74 0.07
N PRO A 45 -0.62 -8.22 0.30
CA PRO A 45 0.56 -9.04 0.48
C PRO A 45 0.54 -9.75 1.85
N THR A 46 0.75 -11.06 1.83
CA THR A 46 0.83 -11.91 3.02
C THR A 46 1.70 -13.14 2.78
N THR A 47 2.76 -13.30 3.52
CA THR A 47 3.62 -14.50 3.40
C THR A 47 2.99 -15.72 4.07
N SER A 48 2.24 -15.53 5.14
CA SER A 48 1.67 -16.61 5.96
C SER A 48 0.32 -17.11 5.49
N LEU A 49 -0.40 -16.37 4.63
CA LEU A 49 -1.80 -16.59 4.29
C LEU A 49 -2.74 -16.71 5.51
N ASP A 50 -2.32 -16.15 6.63
CA ASP A 50 -3.14 -16.08 7.84
C ASP A 50 -4.14 -14.93 7.69
N LEU A 51 -5.24 -15.23 7.01
CA LEU A 51 -6.33 -14.32 6.71
C LEU A 51 -7.65 -14.93 7.16
N ASP A 52 -8.54 -14.10 7.68
CA ASP A 52 -9.93 -14.52 7.87
C ASP A 52 -10.62 -14.55 6.50
N ILE A 53 -11.12 -15.73 6.11
CA ILE A 53 -11.83 -15.91 4.83
C ILE A 53 -13.12 -15.11 4.76
N SER A 54 -13.68 -14.69 5.90
CA SER A 54 -14.86 -13.82 5.99
C SER A 54 -14.53 -12.33 5.88
N ALA A 55 -13.24 -11.96 5.89
CA ALA A 55 -12.81 -10.56 5.79
C ALA A 55 -13.47 -9.87 4.58
N LYS A 56 -13.86 -8.60 4.75
CA LYS A 56 -14.60 -7.84 3.73
C LYS A 56 -13.88 -7.77 2.38
N VAL A 57 -12.56 -7.71 2.37
CA VAL A 57 -11.77 -7.72 1.12
C VAL A 57 -11.92 -9.01 0.33
N LEU A 58 -12.29 -10.12 0.97
CA LEU A 58 -12.52 -11.43 0.36
C LEU A 58 -14.02 -11.66 0.10
N SER A 59 -14.88 -11.33 1.05
CA SER A 59 -16.32 -11.66 1.02
C SER A 59 -17.16 -10.65 0.22
N THR A 60 -16.67 -9.43 -0.02
CA THR A 60 -17.43 -8.41 -0.77
C THR A 60 -17.09 -8.42 -2.27
N PRO A 61 -17.99 -7.91 -3.14
CA PRO A 61 -17.71 -7.73 -4.56
C PRO A 61 -16.46 -6.87 -4.81
N GLY A 62 -15.87 -7.01 -6.00
CA GLY A 62 -14.69 -6.30 -6.45
C GLY A 62 -13.47 -7.20 -6.62
N GLN A 63 -12.51 -6.73 -7.38
CA GLN A 63 -11.28 -7.48 -7.65
C GLN A 63 -10.36 -7.44 -6.43
N THR A 64 -9.86 -8.61 -6.03
CA THR A 64 -8.88 -8.74 -4.95
C THR A 64 -7.80 -9.71 -5.38
N ILE A 65 -6.55 -9.31 -5.17
CA ILE A 65 -5.35 -10.12 -5.41
C ILE A 65 -4.67 -10.32 -4.06
N ILE A 66 -4.67 -11.55 -3.59
CA ILE A 66 -3.84 -11.95 -2.45
C ILE A 66 -2.46 -12.31 -2.99
N VAL A 67 -1.42 -11.69 -2.45
CA VAL A 67 -0.05 -11.92 -2.90
C VAL A 67 0.70 -12.72 -1.85
N THR A 68 1.31 -13.83 -2.26
CA THR A 68 2.05 -14.70 -1.35
C THR A 68 3.32 -15.28 -2.01
N ALA A 69 4.06 -16.11 -1.29
CA ALA A 69 5.27 -16.76 -1.77
C ALA A 69 4.96 -18.12 -2.44
N ASP A 70 5.88 -18.58 -3.29
CA ASP A 70 5.75 -19.85 -4.01
C ASP A 70 5.63 -21.06 -3.06
N ARG A 71 6.27 -21.01 -1.88
CA ARG A 71 6.16 -22.05 -0.85
C ARG A 71 4.74 -22.29 -0.33
N ALA A 72 3.86 -21.33 -0.53
CA ALA A 72 2.47 -21.41 -0.07
C ALA A 72 1.51 -21.96 -1.14
N ARG A 73 1.99 -22.48 -2.29
CA ARG A 73 1.14 -22.93 -3.40
C ARG A 73 0.12 -23.98 -2.99
N ASP A 74 0.52 -24.90 -2.11
CA ASP A 74 -0.32 -26.02 -1.65
C ASP A 74 -1.06 -25.69 -0.34
N HIS A 75 -1.01 -24.44 0.10
CA HIS A 75 -1.71 -24.03 1.31
C HIS A 75 -3.24 -24.01 1.07
N LYS A 76 -4.03 -24.62 1.96
CA LYS A 76 -5.49 -24.74 1.85
C LYS A 76 -6.21 -23.41 1.60
N MET A 77 -5.66 -22.31 2.13
CA MET A 77 -6.23 -20.97 1.97
C MET A 77 -6.22 -20.51 0.51
N VAL A 78 -5.27 -20.98 -0.32
CA VAL A 78 -5.21 -20.66 -1.75
C VAL A 78 -6.48 -21.11 -2.47
N GLU A 79 -6.92 -22.33 -2.22
CA GLU A 79 -8.16 -22.87 -2.80
C GLU A 79 -9.40 -22.12 -2.27
N GLN A 80 -9.43 -21.82 -0.97
CA GLN A 80 -10.55 -21.09 -0.36
C GLN A 80 -10.69 -19.69 -0.94
N ILE A 81 -9.58 -18.95 -1.12
CA ILE A 81 -9.57 -17.62 -1.74
C ILE A 81 -10.08 -17.70 -3.18
N ARG A 82 -9.59 -18.68 -3.96
CA ARG A 82 -10.02 -18.89 -5.35
C ARG A 82 -11.49 -19.27 -5.45
N ALA A 83 -12.00 -20.05 -4.53
CA ALA A 83 -13.41 -20.43 -4.46
C ALA A 83 -14.33 -19.20 -4.24
N GLN A 84 -13.84 -18.12 -3.64
CA GLN A 84 -14.54 -16.84 -3.53
C GLN A 84 -14.37 -15.95 -4.78
N GLY A 85 -13.81 -16.47 -5.87
CA GLY A 85 -13.58 -15.70 -7.09
C GLY A 85 -12.46 -14.64 -6.97
N LYS A 86 -11.57 -14.78 -5.97
CA LYS A 86 -10.43 -13.90 -5.79
C LYS A 86 -9.16 -14.51 -6.38
N GLU A 87 -8.20 -13.66 -6.75
CA GLU A 87 -6.93 -14.10 -7.31
C GLU A 87 -5.88 -14.35 -6.23
N VAL A 88 -5.03 -15.36 -6.43
CA VAL A 88 -3.80 -15.56 -5.66
C VAL A 88 -2.62 -15.46 -6.59
N LEU A 89 -1.76 -14.47 -6.35
CA LEU A 89 -0.54 -14.18 -7.09
C LEU A 89 0.68 -14.63 -6.28
N PHE A 90 1.62 -15.30 -6.92
CA PHE A 90 2.85 -15.76 -6.27
C PHE A 90 4.02 -14.86 -6.71
N ALA A 91 4.61 -14.18 -5.74
CA ALA A 91 5.72 -13.25 -5.98
C ALA A 91 6.82 -13.46 -4.94
N GLY A 92 7.80 -14.29 -5.28
CA GLY A 92 8.92 -14.66 -4.41
C GLY A 92 8.88 -16.13 -3.95
N ALA A 93 10.02 -16.69 -3.58
CA ALA A 93 10.13 -18.09 -3.18
C ALA A 93 9.65 -18.33 -1.75
N GLU A 94 10.29 -17.70 -0.76
CA GLU A 94 10.05 -17.89 0.68
C GLU A 94 9.16 -16.82 1.30
N SER A 95 9.22 -15.61 0.78
CA SER A 95 8.42 -14.45 1.20
C SER A 95 8.01 -13.62 -0.01
N VAL A 96 7.10 -12.67 0.18
CA VAL A 96 6.73 -11.74 -0.89
C VAL A 96 7.94 -10.88 -1.28
N ASP A 97 8.35 -10.99 -2.52
CA ASP A 97 9.34 -10.13 -3.17
C ASP A 97 8.60 -8.93 -3.78
N PHE A 98 8.70 -7.77 -3.14
CA PHE A 98 7.99 -6.58 -3.58
C PHE A 98 8.51 -6.02 -4.91
N LYS A 99 9.80 -6.12 -5.22
CA LYS A 99 10.31 -5.68 -6.52
C LYS A 99 9.72 -6.52 -7.65
N ARG A 100 9.70 -7.84 -7.47
CA ARG A 100 9.04 -8.75 -8.40
C ARG A 100 7.54 -8.48 -8.48
N LEU A 101 6.87 -8.27 -7.33
CA LEU A 101 5.45 -7.95 -7.29
C LEU A 101 5.13 -6.69 -8.11
N PHE A 102 5.82 -5.57 -7.88
CA PHE A 102 5.57 -4.34 -8.62
C PHE A 102 5.80 -4.50 -10.12
N SER A 103 6.86 -5.22 -10.54
CA SER A 103 7.08 -5.55 -11.96
C SER A 103 5.93 -6.38 -12.55
N MET A 104 5.38 -7.34 -11.79
CA MET A 104 4.24 -8.15 -12.24
C MET A 104 2.96 -7.31 -12.35
N LEU A 105 2.74 -6.35 -11.45
CA LEU A 105 1.60 -5.44 -11.49
C LEU A 105 1.70 -4.48 -12.66
N GLU A 106 2.87 -3.92 -12.92
CA GLU A 106 3.15 -3.06 -14.07
C GLU A 106 2.89 -3.78 -15.40
N ALA A 107 3.37 -5.03 -15.53
CA ALA A 107 3.12 -5.87 -16.71
C ALA A 107 1.61 -6.14 -16.95
N ARG A 108 0.78 -5.98 -15.93
CA ARG A 108 -0.69 -6.08 -16.01
C ARG A 108 -1.36 -4.72 -16.30
N GLY A 109 -0.58 -3.66 -16.48
CA GLY A 109 -1.06 -2.30 -16.72
C GLY A 109 -1.48 -1.54 -15.45
N LEU A 110 -1.18 -2.06 -14.25
CA LEU A 110 -1.43 -1.39 -12.98
C LEU A 110 -0.25 -0.48 -12.66
N LYS A 111 -0.36 0.79 -13.02
CA LYS A 111 0.73 1.78 -12.95
C LYS A 111 0.67 2.66 -11.71
N HIS A 112 -0.54 2.95 -11.22
CA HIS A 112 -0.74 3.79 -10.05
C HIS A 112 -1.24 2.92 -8.90
N ILE A 113 -0.38 2.68 -7.93
CA ILE A 113 -0.66 1.84 -6.78
C ILE A 113 -0.59 2.69 -5.52
N MET A 114 -1.70 2.82 -4.82
CA MET A 114 -1.78 3.50 -3.54
C MET A 114 -1.50 2.50 -2.41
N VAL A 115 -0.47 2.74 -1.61
CA VAL A 115 -0.17 1.96 -0.42
C VAL A 115 -0.76 2.71 0.79
N GLU A 116 -1.83 2.16 1.39
CA GLU A 116 -2.50 2.79 2.55
C GLU A 116 -1.94 2.31 3.90
N GLY A 117 -0.86 1.53 3.89
CA GLY A 117 -0.18 1.14 5.11
C GLY A 117 -0.55 -0.29 5.59
N GLY A 118 -0.43 -0.63 6.81
CA GLY A 118 0.35 -0.53 7.97
C GLY A 118 1.86 -0.27 7.87
N GLY A 119 2.38 0.13 8.99
CA GLY A 119 3.76 0.59 9.10
C GLY A 119 4.80 -0.40 8.59
N GLN A 120 4.62 -1.69 8.79
CA GLN A 120 5.53 -2.71 8.27
C GLN A 120 5.54 -2.80 6.73
N LEU A 121 4.38 -2.66 6.09
CA LEU A 121 4.30 -2.62 4.63
C LEU A 121 4.96 -1.34 4.11
N ASN A 122 4.65 -0.20 4.73
CA ASN A 122 5.26 1.07 4.37
C ASN A 122 6.78 1.02 4.49
N TRP A 123 7.31 0.43 5.57
CA TRP A 123 8.76 0.23 5.72
C TRP A 123 9.36 -0.53 4.54
N GLN A 124 8.75 -1.65 4.15
CA GLN A 124 9.27 -2.48 3.07
C GLN A 124 9.32 -1.74 1.73
N VAL A 125 8.28 -0.99 1.39
CA VAL A 125 8.28 -0.24 0.13
C VAL A 125 9.22 0.97 0.16
N PHE A 126 9.41 1.61 1.33
CA PHE A 126 10.42 2.67 1.51
C PHE A 126 11.84 2.12 1.41
N ASP A 127 12.15 1.05 2.14
CA ASP A 127 13.49 0.46 2.18
C ASP A 127 13.93 -0.04 0.80
N LEU A 128 12.99 -0.60 0.04
CA LEU A 128 13.23 -1.11 -1.33
C LEU A 128 13.20 -0.03 -2.42
N ASP A 129 13.01 1.23 -2.05
CA ASP A 129 13.00 2.35 -3.01
C ASP A 129 11.82 2.30 -4.02
N LEU A 130 10.66 1.85 -3.58
CA LEU A 130 9.47 1.65 -4.43
C LEU A 130 8.44 2.78 -4.30
N VAL A 131 8.74 3.85 -3.57
CA VAL A 131 7.81 4.96 -3.31
C VAL A 131 8.20 6.20 -4.11
N ASP A 132 7.31 6.69 -4.94
CA ASP A 132 7.50 7.90 -5.74
C ASP A 132 6.94 9.15 -5.07
N GLU A 133 5.79 9.01 -4.39
CA GLU A 133 5.06 10.11 -3.78
C GLU A 133 4.56 9.72 -2.39
N ILE A 134 4.54 10.68 -1.47
CA ILE A 134 3.97 10.53 -0.12
C ILE A 134 2.91 11.61 0.06
N ILE A 135 1.69 11.20 0.39
CA ILE A 135 0.61 12.11 0.73
C ILE A 135 0.24 11.89 2.18
N LEU A 136 0.46 12.91 3.00
CA LEU A 136 0.14 12.88 4.42
C LEU A 136 -1.05 13.78 4.72
N MET A 137 -2.00 13.27 5.50
CA MET A 137 -3.01 14.06 6.15
C MET A 137 -2.67 14.17 7.63
N GLN A 138 -2.25 15.35 8.04
CA GLN A 138 -1.88 15.64 9.42
C GLN A 138 -3.09 16.25 10.17
N LEU A 139 -3.56 15.54 11.18
CA LEU A 139 -4.62 16.01 12.07
C LEU A 139 -4.01 16.71 13.29
N PRO A 140 -4.65 17.75 13.84
CA PRO A 140 -4.19 18.46 15.05
C PRO A 140 -4.59 17.68 16.32
N ILE A 141 -4.21 16.42 16.41
CA ILE A 141 -4.46 15.53 17.54
C ILE A 141 -3.17 14.84 17.96
N ILE A 142 -3.06 14.51 19.22
CA ILE A 142 -1.95 13.75 19.79
C ILE A 142 -2.54 12.43 20.29
N ILE A 143 -2.09 11.32 19.72
CA ILE A 143 -2.52 9.99 20.17
C ILE A 143 -1.61 9.52 21.30
N GLY A 144 -0.28 9.60 21.11
CA GLY A 144 0.71 9.14 22.10
C GLY A 144 0.78 7.62 22.23
N GLY A 145 1.67 7.14 23.09
CA GLY A 145 1.88 5.71 23.36
C GLY A 145 3.04 5.12 22.57
N ALA A 146 3.77 4.19 23.20
CA ALA A 146 4.93 3.52 22.57
C ALA A 146 4.51 2.52 21.47
N ASP A 147 3.33 1.93 21.62
CA ASP A 147 2.79 0.90 20.70
C ASP A 147 1.80 1.48 19.69
N THR A 148 1.78 2.81 19.55
CA THR A 148 0.92 3.48 18.57
C THR A 148 1.44 3.27 17.16
N ALA A 149 0.53 3.04 16.21
CA ALA A 149 0.89 2.90 14.80
C ALA A 149 1.66 4.12 14.31
N THR A 150 2.76 3.89 13.62
CA THR A 150 3.60 4.92 13.01
C THR A 150 3.42 4.92 11.48
N LEU A 151 3.96 5.96 10.82
CA LEU A 151 3.98 6.01 9.36
C LEU A 151 4.72 4.81 8.76
N SER A 152 5.80 4.37 9.41
CA SER A 152 6.67 3.31 8.92
C SER A 152 7.33 2.57 10.09
N ASP A 153 7.05 1.27 10.21
CA ASP A 153 7.57 0.39 11.26
C ASP A 153 8.58 -0.59 10.66
N GLY A 154 9.79 -0.64 11.19
CA GLY A 154 10.81 -1.56 10.69
C GLY A 154 12.11 -1.40 11.44
N ALA A 155 13.19 -1.92 10.85
CA ALA A 155 14.52 -1.85 11.46
C ALA A 155 15.06 -0.41 11.58
N GLY A 156 14.50 0.51 10.78
CA GLY A 156 14.99 1.88 10.68
C GLY A 156 16.35 1.97 9.98
N TYR A 157 16.74 3.19 9.62
CA TYR A 157 18.06 3.45 9.05
C TYR A 157 19.06 3.78 10.16
N ARG A 158 20.28 3.30 10.02
CA ARG A 158 21.34 3.49 11.04
C ARG A 158 22.04 4.85 10.96
N SER A 159 21.89 5.56 9.85
CA SER A 159 22.43 6.91 9.66
C SER A 159 21.54 7.72 8.73
N ILE A 160 21.69 9.06 8.76
CA ILE A 160 20.90 9.97 7.92
C ILE A 160 21.18 9.74 6.42
N GLU A 161 22.43 9.42 6.07
CA GLU A 161 22.84 9.19 4.68
C GLU A 161 22.14 7.98 4.04
N MET A 162 21.67 7.04 4.87
CA MET A 162 20.93 5.87 4.40
C MET A 162 19.43 6.15 4.24
N THR A 163 18.93 7.26 4.80
CA THR A 163 17.49 7.55 4.77
C THR A 163 17.01 7.91 3.37
N LYS A 164 15.72 7.68 3.13
CA LYS A 164 15.08 8.09 1.87
C LYS A 164 14.62 9.53 1.99
N SER A 165 14.98 10.36 1.03
CA SER A 165 14.61 11.77 0.99
C SER A 165 13.56 12.03 -0.08
N PHE A 166 12.65 12.95 0.23
CA PHE A 166 11.62 13.44 -0.66
C PHE A 166 11.59 14.95 -0.59
N LYS A 167 11.18 15.62 -1.66
CA LYS A 167 10.98 17.05 -1.67
C LYS A 167 9.53 17.41 -1.44
N LEU A 168 9.31 18.48 -0.68
CA LEU A 168 7.98 19.05 -0.53
C LEU A 168 7.50 19.56 -1.89
N HIS A 169 6.43 18.95 -2.38
CA HIS A 169 5.77 19.34 -3.63
C HIS A 169 4.66 20.36 -3.39
N SER A 170 3.81 20.12 -2.40
CA SER A 170 2.77 21.05 -1.99
C SER A 170 2.41 20.90 -0.51
N PHE A 171 1.92 21.98 0.06
CA PHE A 171 1.36 22.05 1.41
C PHE A 171 0.05 22.80 1.35
N GLU A 172 -1.01 22.22 1.87
CA GLU A 172 -2.33 22.82 1.92
C GLU A 172 -2.87 22.80 3.35
N ALA A 173 -3.01 23.98 3.95
CA ALA A 173 -3.63 24.13 5.25
C ALA A 173 -5.16 24.17 5.10
N ARG A 174 -5.85 23.30 5.82
CA ARG A 174 -7.30 23.24 5.95
C ARG A 174 -7.71 23.59 7.37
N LYS A 175 -9.00 23.82 7.59
CA LYS A 175 -9.52 24.25 8.90
C LYS A 175 -9.10 23.31 10.05
N ASN A 176 -9.11 22.00 9.82
CA ASN A 176 -8.89 20.97 10.85
C ASN A 176 -7.77 19.99 10.54
N TYR A 177 -7.03 20.15 9.44
CA TYR A 177 -5.94 19.28 9.04
C TYR A 177 -5.06 19.93 7.98
N ASN A 178 -3.86 19.39 7.78
CA ASN A 178 -2.96 19.77 6.71
C ASN A 178 -2.81 18.60 5.73
N PHE A 179 -2.72 18.92 4.44
CA PHE A 179 -2.22 18.03 3.42
C PHE A 179 -0.79 18.38 3.09
N ILE A 180 0.07 17.38 3.11
CA ILE A 180 1.47 17.51 2.77
C ILE A 180 1.76 16.49 1.68
N HIS A 181 2.21 16.96 0.54
CA HIS A 181 2.59 16.14 -0.59
C HIS A 181 4.08 16.22 -0.83
N PHE A 182 4.76 15.08 -0.75
CA PHE A 182 6.17 14.95 -1.07
C PHE A 182 6.33 14.10 -2.32
N LYS A 183 7.33 14.45 -3.13
CA LYS A 183 7.73 13.68 -4.31
C LYS A 183 9.19 13.29 -4.23
N ARG A 184 9.53 12.12 -4.77
CA ARG A 184 10.91 11.73 -4.98
C ARG A 184 11.49 12.61 -6.09
N GLU A 185 12.73 13.09 -5.91
CA GLU A 185 13.52 13.57 -7.03
C GLU A 185 14.20 12.37 -7.69
N PHE A 186 13.81 12.08 -8.91
CA PHE A 186 14.65 11.29 -9.79
C PHE A 186 15.81 12.18 -10.18
N GLU A 187 17.06 11.78 -9.89
CA GLU A 187 18.23 12.44 -10.47
C GLU A 187 18.05 12.39 -11.99
N ARG A 188 17.78 13.54 -12.59
CA ARG A 188 17.88 13.65 -14.04
C ARG A 188 19.37 13.48 -14.33
N ASP A 189 19.72 12.41 -15.03
CA ASP A 189 21.05 12.26 -15.59
C ASP A 189 21.38 13.51 -16.42
N PHE A 190 22.10 14.43 -15.83
CA PHE A 190 22.74 15.55 -16.52
C PHE A 190 23.98 15.04 -17.28
N GLN A 191 23.82 13.99 -18.08
CA GLN A 191 24.81 13.55 -19.07
C GLN A 191 24.22 13.71 -20.46
N SER A 192 24.06 14.96 -20.91
CA SER A 192 24.11 15.29 -22.33
C SER A 192 24.04 16.82 -22.53
N ALA A 193 25.12 17.51 -22.28
CA ALA A 193 25.40 18.82 -22.85
C ALA A 193 26.91 19.09 -22.77
N HIS A 194 27.67 18.47 -23.64
CA HIS A 194 28.95 19.00 -24.10
C HIS A 194 29.10 18.70 -25.59
#